data_d3af32052c0b33ed6032b17afa689874
#
_entry.id   d3af32052c0b33ed6032b17afa689874
#
_cell.length_a   1.000
_cell.length_b   1.000
_cell.length_c   1.000
_cell.angle_alpha   90.00
_cell.angle_beta   90.00
_cell.angle_gamma   90.00
#
_symmetry.space_group_name_H-M   'P 1'
#
loop_
_entity.id
_entity.type
_entity.pdbx_description
1 polymer ?
#
loop_
_entity_poly.entity_id
_entity_poly.type
_entity_poly.pdbx_seq_one_letter_code
_entity_poly.pdbx_strand_id
1 'polypeptide(L)'
;MKLFGCYLKRHAGGIIIFILFTAIFAGAFALYRLPVEAVLYPAVLCALAGIIFILLNYRRALIRHKELIRISKLAAKLITSLPEPDSFIEADYQLVIENLKKEAARLEGEADMRYQEMMDYYTMWVHQIKTPISSMRLTLQNEDSLQARRLSSDLFRIEQYVEMVMAFLRLDSVSTDYVFKEYELDDIIKQAVKKYAGEFIQRKLRFIYKPVNYKIVTDDKWLGFVLEQVLSNALKYTRTGSVSIYMSEAVLCIEDTGMGIAPEDLPRIFERGYTGYNGRTDKRASGLGLYLCRRICKNLGAEIWASSRLGAGTIIYINLAQYALKAE
;
A
#
# COMPACT_ATOMS: atom_id res chain seq x y z
N MET A 1 34.56 3.98 -19.80
CA MET A 1 35.22 3.35 -20.98
C MET A 1 34.23 2.65 -21.93
N LYS A 2 33.19 1.90 -21.48
CA LYS A 2 32.24 1.19 -22.39
C LYS A 2 31.45 2.12 -23.32
N LEU A 3 30.98 3.27 -22.83
CA LEU A 3 30.14 4.23 -23.60
C LEU A 3 30.95 4.88 -24.77
N PHE A 4 32.18 5.27 -24.53
CA PHE A 4 33.03 5.85 -25.57
C PHE A 4 33.33 4.83 -26.67
N GLY A 5 33.61 3.57 -26.31
CA GLY A 5 33.81 2.49 -27.28
C GLY A 5 32.57 2.22 -28.16
N CYS A 6 31.37 2.26 -27.61
CA CYS A 6 30.13 2.13 -28.38
C CYS A 6 29.91 3.33 -29.32
N TYR A 7 30.19 4.55 -28.84
CA TYR A 7 30.12 5.76 -29.66
C TYR A 7 31.09 5.73 -30.84
N LEU A 8 32.33 5.32 -30.59
CA LEU A 8 33.38 5.20 -31.63
C LEU A 8 33.00 4.14 -32.68
N LYS A 9 32.44 2.99 -32.27
CA LYS A 9 31.96 1.96 -33.20
C LYS A 9 30.86 2.50 -34.14
N ARG A 10 29.96 3.38 -33.68
CA ARG A 10 28.93 3.99 -34.51
C ARG A 10 29.51 4.89 -35.61
N HIS A 11 30.68 5.53 -35.36
CA HIS A 11 31.34 6.41 -36.31
C HIS A 11 32.52 5.72 -37.05
N ALA A 12 32.76 4.43 -36.80
CA ALA A 12 33.87 3.67 -37.39
C ALA A 12 33.83 3.68 -38.93
N GLY A 13 32.64 3.64 -39.54
CA GLY A 13 32.47 3.73 -40.98
C GLY A 13 33.04 5.01 -41.58
N GLY A 14 32.77 6.16 -40.97
CA GLY A 14 33.36 7.45 -41.42
C GLY A 14 34.87 7.52 -41.28
N ILE A 15 35.43 6.95 -40.19
CA ILE A 15 36.87 6.88 -39.96
C ILE A 15 37.53 5.98 -41.01
N ILE A 16 36.94 4.82 -41.30
CA ILE A 16 37.48 3.87 -42.30
C ILE A 16 37.48 4.52 -43.69
N ILE A 17 36.37 5.17 -44.09
CA ILE A 17 36.25 5.87 -45.35
C ILE A 17 37.32 6.96 -45.47
N PHE A 18 37.55 7.75 -44.43
CA PHE A 18 38.57 8.80 -44.39
C PHE A 18 40.00 8.23 -44.60
N ILE A 19 40.33 7.16 -43.92
CA ILE A 19 41.61 6.46 -44.04
C ILE A 19 41.78 5.91 -45.49
N LEU A 20 40.73 5.31 -46.04
CA LEU A 20 40.73 4.76 -47.40
C LEU A 20 40.96 5.87 -48.45
N PHE A 21 40.24 6.99 -48.37
CA PHE A 21 40.46 8.11 -49.28
C PHE A 21 41.89 8.67 -49.16
N THR A 22 42.39 8.85 -47.95
CA THR A 22 43.77 9.32 -47.74
C THR A 22 44.81 8.37 -48.38
N ALA A 23 44.60 7.05 -48.23
CA ALA A 23 45.45 6.04 -48.81
C ALA A 23 45.41 6.02 -50.34
N ILE A 24 44.22 6.17 -50.97
CA ILE A 24 44.05 6.25 -52.42
C ILE A 24 44.74 7.50 -52.98
N PHE A 25 44.53 8.68 -52.37
CA PHE A 25 45.19 9.90 -52.79
C PHE A 25 46.74 9.82 -52.65
N ALA A 26 47.21 9.30 -51.52
CA ALA A 26 48.67 9.10 -51.32
C ALA A 26 49.26 8.16 -52.35
N GLY A 27 48.59 7.05 -52.72
CA GLY A 27 49.01 6.13 -53.76
C GLY A 27 49.01 6.76 -55.15
N ALA A 28 47.98 7.54 -55.50
CA ALA A 28 47.94 8.27 -56.77
C ALA A 28 49.09 9.30 -56.89
N PHE A 29 49.36 10.10 -55.87
CA PHE A 29 50.47 11.07 -55.85
C PHE A 29 51.79 10.40 -55.95
N ALA A 30 51.99 9.26 -55.28
CA ALA A 30 53.23 8.48 -55.42
C ALA A 30 53.44 7.95 -56.85
N LEU A 31 52.38 7.50 -57.52
CA LEU A 31 52.47 6.99 -58.91
C LEU A 31 52.81 8.09 -59.92
N TYR A 32 52.34 9.31 -59.71
CA TYR A 32 52.68 10.44 -60.57
C TYR A 32 53.92 11.20 -60.14
N ARG A 33 54.71 10.68 -59.18
CA ARG A 33 55.98 11.28 -58.65
C ARG A 33 55.71 12.69 -58.08
N LEU A 34 54.57 13.01 -57.59
CA LEU A 34 54.21 14.26 -56.89
C LEU A 34 54.65 14.16 -55.42
N PRO A 35 54.93 15.30 -54.75
CA PRO A 35 55.36 15.30 -53.35
C PRO A 35 54.20 14.79 -52.47
N VAL A 36 54.39 13.66 -51.80
CA VAL A 36 53.41 13.01 -50.94
C VAL A 36 53.01 13.94 -49.74
N GLU A 37 53.91 14.85 -49.37
CA GLU A 37 53.71 15.86 -48.34
C GLU A 37 52.46 16.74 -48.61
N ALA A 38 52.14 16.99 -49.89
CA ALA A 38 50.96 17.75 -50.33
C ALA A 38 49.63 17.06 -49.99
N VAL A 39 49.62 15.74 -49.77
CA VAL A 39 48.46 14.98 -49.30
C VAL A 39 48.49 14.83 -47.78
N LEU A 40 49.69 14.64 -47.21
CA LEU A 40 49.78 14.34 -45.78
C LEU A 40 49.37 15.54 -44.89
N TYR A 41 49.78 16.76 -45.29
CA TYR A 41 49.48 17.97 -44.51
C TYR A 41 47.97 18.25 -44.41
N PRO A 42 47.18 18.31 -45.49
CA PRO A 42 45.73 18.41 -45.42
C PRO A 42 45.05 17.25 -44.68
N ALA A 43 45.57 16.02 -44.84
CA ALA A 43 45.00 14.86 -44.14
C ALA A 43 45.11 14.97 -42.62
N VAL A 44 46.27 15.45 -42.12
CA VAL A 44 46.46 15.69 -40.68
C VAL A 44 45.52 16.77 -40.17
N LEU A 45 45.38 17.88 -40.91
CA LEU A 45 44.42 18.95 -40.54
C LEU A 45 42.99 18.43 -40.49
N CYS A 46 42.55 17.65 -41.48
CA CYS A 46 41.22 17.04 -41.49
C CYS A 46 41.06 16.03 -40.34
N ALA A 47 42.07 15.24 -40.00
CA ALA A 47 42.04 14.34 -38.88
C ALA A 47 41.87 15.08 -37.55
N LEU A 48 42.63 16.18 -37.33
CA LEU A 48 42.47 17.03 -36.15
C LEU A 48 41.05 17.64 -36.04
N ALA A 49 40.55 18.19 -37.14
CA ALA A 49 39.19 18.71 -37.20
C ALA A 49 38.15 17.62 -36.91
N GLY A 50 38.34 16.40 -37.47
CA GLY A 50 37.49 15.23 -37.20
C GLY A 50 37.50 14.79 -35.74
N ILE A 51 38.68 14.78 -35.10
CA ILE A 51 38.81 14.46 -33.67
C ILE A 51 38.05 15.48 -32.83
N ILE A 52 38.20 16.78 -33.10
CA ILE A 52 37.47 17.84 -32.39
C ILE A 52 35.98 17.67 -32.56
N PHE A 53 35.50 17.42 -33.78
CA PHE A 53 34.09 17.18 -34.08
C PHE A 53 33.52 15.96 -33.31
N ILE A 54 34.24 14.85 -33.32
CA ILE A 54 33.89 13.62 -32.57
C ILE A 54 33.80 13.91 -31.08
N LEU A 55 34.76 14.65 -30.50
CA LEU A 55 34.78 14.99 -29.08
C LEU A 55 33.59 15.89 -28.68
N LEU A 56 33.25 16.88 -29.49
CA LEU A 56 32.11 17.78 -29.24
C LEU A 56 30.80 17.02 -29.29
N ASN A 57 30.61 16.17 -30.30
CA ASN A 57 29.41 15.36 -30.41
C ASN A 57 29.30 14.30 -29.31
N TYR A 58 30.42 13.72 -28.89
CA TYR A 58 30.45 12.80 -27.75
C TYR A 58 30.01 13.50 -26.45
N ARG A 59 30.48 14.73 -26.20
CA ARG A 59 30.03 15.50 -25.04
C ARG A 59 28.50 15.73 -25.06
N ARG A 60 27.94 16.09 -26.22
CA ARG A 60 26.46 16.26 -26.38
C ARG A 60 25.74 14.94 -26.11
N ALA A 61 26.20 13.82 -26.67
CA ALA A 61 25.63 12.51 -26.45
C ALA A 61 25.70 12.08 -24.96
N LEU A 62 26.79 12.42 -24.26
CA LEU A 62 26.95 12.11 -22.84
C LEU A 62 25.97 12.90 -21.95
N ILE A 63 25.77 14.16 -22.24
CA ILE A 63 24.80 15.01 -21.51
C ILE A 63 23.39 14.42 -21.66
N ARG A 64 22.97 14.13 -22.89
CA ARG A 64 21.65 13.49 -23.15
C ARG A 64 21.49 12.13 -22.47
N HIS A 65 22.53 11.29 -22.54
CA HIS A 65 22.49 10.00 -21.86
C HIS A 65 22.26 10.14 -20.35
N LYS A 66 22.93 11.10 -19.70
CA LYS A 66 22.73 11.39 -18.29
C LYS A 66 21.31 11.88 -18.00
N GLU A 67 20.77 12.71 -18.85
CA GLU A 67 19.40 13.25 -18.72
C GLU A 67 18.36 12.13 -18.86
N LEU A 68 18.48 11.26 -19.86
CA LEU A 68 17.61 10.11 -20.03
C LEU A 68 17.66 9.14 -18.85
N ILE A 69 18.86 8.89 -18.29
CA ILE A 69 18.98 8.08 -17.06
C ILE A 69 18.32 8.75 -15.87
N ARG A 70 18.40 10.08 -15.76
CA ARG A 70 17.70 10.82 -14.71
C ARG A 70 16.18 10.67 -14.86
N ILE A 71 15.68 10.86 -16.07
CA ILE A 71 14.25 10.72 -16.40
C ILE A 71 13.76 9.29 -16.14
N SER A 72 14.54 8.27 -16.50
CA SER A 72 14.16 6.85 -16.32
C SER A 72 13.97 6.43 -14.86
N LYS A 73 14.47 7.21 -13.91
CA LYS A 73 14.28 6.98 -12.46
C LYS A 73 13.03 7.66 -11.89
N LEU A 74 12.40 8.53 -12.68
CA LEU A 74 11.18 9.21 -12.28
C LEU A 74 9.95 8.31 -12.54
N ALA A 75 8.93 8.46 -11.70
CA ALA A 75 7.65 7.83 -11.98
C ALA A 75 7.06 8.38 -13.30
N ALA A 76 6.38 7.55 -14.06
CA ALA A 76 5.85 7.93 -15.39
C ALA A 76 5.01 9.22 -15.36
N LYS A 77 4.29 9.48 -14.28
CA LYS A 77 3.51 10.72 -14.06
C LYS A 77 4.37 11.99 -13.94
N LEU A 78 5.62 11.88 -13.53
CA LEU A 78 6.52 13.02 -13.32
C LEU A 78 7.35 13.36 -14.57
N ILE A 79 7.25 12.56 -15.63
CA ILE A 79 7.92 12.82 -16.89
C ILE A 79 7.05 13.80 -17.71
N THR A 80 7.37 15.09 -17.63
CA THR A 80 6.63 16.15 -18.34
C THR A 80 7.06 16.27 -19.80
N SER A 81 8.35 16.13 -20.09
CA SER A 81 8.90 16.24 -21.44
C SER A 81 10.12 15.35 -21.62
N LEU A 82 10.30 14.85 -22.82
CA LEU A 82 11.53 14.17 -23.25
C LEU A 82 12.44 15.21 -23.95
N PRO A 83 13.78 15.01 -23.97
CA PRO A 83 14.69 15.85 -24.74
C PRO A 83 14.31 15.86 -26.23
N GLU A 84 14.58 16.97 -26.95
CA GLU A 84 14.31 17.04 -28.39
C GLU A 84 15.02 15.90 -29.16
N PRO A 85 14.33 15.25 -30.12
CA PRO A 85 14.91 14.15 -30.87
C PRO A 85 15.95 14.66 -31.89
N ASP A 86 17.11 13.98 -31.98
CA ASP A 86 18.17 14.30 -32.97
C ASP A 86 18.00 13.52 -34.30
N SER A 87 17.09 12.58 -34.36
CA SER A 87 16.91 11.73 -35.53
C SER A 87 15.45 11.29 -35.66
N PHE A 88 15.06 10.88 -36.87
CA PHE A 88 13.72 10.30 -37.14
C PHE A 88 13.43 9.11 -36.21
N ILE A 89 14.43 8.25 -35.99
CA ILE A 89 14.30 7.08 -35.14
C ILE A 89 14.02 7.48 -33.69
N GLU A 90 14.68 8.52 -33.19
CA GLU A 90 14.39 9.05 -31.84
C GLU A 90 12.99 9.65 -31.76
N ALA A 91 12.55 10.37 -32.79
CA ALA A 91 11.18 10.88 -32.88
C ALA A 91 10.14 9.75 -32.86
N ASP A 92 10.40 8.67 -33.63
CA ASP A 92 9.53 7.49 -33.64
C ASP A 92 9.46 6.80 -32.28
N TYR A 93 10.60 6.65 -31.59
CA TYR A 93 10.62 6.11 -30.23
C TYR A 93 9.86 7.02 -29.23
N GLN A 94 9.99 8.33 -29.36
CA GLN A 94 9.24 9.26 -28.51
C GLN A 94 7.74 9.17 -28.74
N LEU A 95 7.31 9.01 -29.99
CA LEU A 95 5.91 8.81 -30.34
C LEU A 95 5.37 7.50 -29.71
N VAL A 96 6.14 6.41 -29.77
CA VAL A 96 5.77 5.13 -29.14
C VAL A 96 5.67 5.30 -27.61
N ILE A 97 6.64 5.97 -26.99
CA ILE A 97 6.63 6.24 -25.53
C ILE A 97 5.42 7.08 -25.16
N GLU A 98 5.10 8.11 -25.92
CA GLU A 98 3.93 8.96 -25.68
C GLU A 98 2.61 8.18 -25.77
N ASN A 99 2.48 7.34 -26.77
CA ASN A 99 1.31 6.47 -26.94
C ASN A 99 1.19 5.47 -25.77
N LEU A 100 2.31 4.85 -25.35
CA LEU A 100 2.32 3.97 -24.19
C LEU A 100 1.96 4.69 -22.90
N LYS A 101 2.42 5.94 -22.72
CA LYS A 101 2.03 6.77 -21.56
C LYS A 101 0.54 7.08 -21.56
N LYS A 102 -0.02 7.47 -22.71
CA LYS A 102 -1.47 7.73 -22.86
C LYS A 102 -2.29 6.47 -22.54
N GLU A 103 -1.85 5.32 -23.04
CA GLU A 103 -2.53 4.05 -22.77
C GLU A 103 -2.44 3.63 -21.32
N ALA A 104 -1.26 3.77 -20.70
CA ALA A 104 -1.08 3.50 -19.27
C ALA A 104 -1.98 4.39 -18.39
N ALA A 105 -2.03 5.70 -18.70
CA ALA A 105 -2.91 6.64 -18.00
C ALA A 105 -4.40 6.31 -18.20
N ARG A 106 -4.80 5.87 -19.39
CA ARG A 106 -6.16 5.42 -19.69
C ARG A 106 -6.53 4.19 -18.85
N LEU A 107 -5.66 3.18 -18.84
CA LEU A 107 -5.88 1.95 -18.06
C LEU A 107 -5.95 2.21 -16.56
N GLU A 108 -5.08 3.10 -16.04
CA GLU A 108 -5.11 3.52 -14.64
C GLU A 108 -6.44 4.24 -14.31
N GLY A 109 -6.85 5.19 -15.16
CA GLY A 109 -8.13 5.89 -14.99
C GLY A 109 -9.34 4.96 -15.04
N GLU A 110 -9.35 3.96 -15.93
CA GLU A 110 -10.42 2.95 -15.98
C GLU A 110 -10.41 2.02 -14.75
N ALA A 111 -9.23 1.70 -14.21
CA ALA A 111 -9.12 0.91 -12.99
C ALA A 111 -9.65 1.70 -11.79
N ASP A 112 -9.31 2.98 -11.69
CA ASP A 112 -9.80 3.88 -10.64
C ASP A 112 -11.32 4.06 -10.72
N MET A 113 -11.87 4.29 -11.93
CA MET A 113 -13.33 4.41 -12.11
C MET A 113 -14.06 3.12 -11.70
N ARG A 114 -13.59 1.95 -12.15
CA ARG A 114 -14.19 0.66 -11.76
C ARG A 114 -14.13 0.43 -10.25
N TYR A 115 -13.04 0.86 -9.62
CA TYR A 115 -12.91 0.78 -8.17
C TYR A 115 -13.92 1.67 -7.47
N GLN A 116 -14.11 2.93 -7.92
CA GLN A 116 -15.10 3.85 -7.39
C GLN A 116 -16.54 3.33 -7.57
N GLU A 117 -16.89 2.85 -8.76
CA GLU A 117 -18.20 2.24 -9.01
C GLU A 117 -18.48 1.06 -8.06
N MET A 118 -17.46 0.22 -7.83
CA MET A 118 -17.58 -0.89 -6.89
C MET A 118 -17.80 -0.40 -5.45
N MET A 119 -17.08 0.65 -5.02
CA MET A 119 -17.23 1.25 -3.70
C MET A 119 -18.62 1.86 -3.50
N ASP A 120 -19.13 2.59 -4.50
CA ASP A 120 -20.46 3.19 -4.48
C ASP A 120 -21.54 2.11 -4.43
N TYR A 121 -21.40 1.04 -5.23
CA TYR A 121 -22.30 -0.10 -5.21
C TYR A 121 -22.37 -0.75 -3.82
N TYR A 122 -21.21 -1.07 -3.22
CA TYR A 122 -21.18 -1.70 -1.89
C TYR A 122 -21.68 -0.76 -0.80
N THR A 123 -21.43 0.54 -0.91
CA THR A 123 -21.96 1.53 0.04
C THR A 123 -23.48 1.56 0.01
N MET A 124 -24.06 1.61 -1.18
CA MET A 124 -25.51 1.55 -1.37
C MET A 124 -26.08 0.22 -0.87
N TRP A 125 -25.45 -0.89 -1.19
CA TRP A 125 -25.84 -2.23 -0.75
C TRP A 125 -25.88 -2.35 0.77
N VAL A 126 -24.88 -1.80 1.49
CA VAL A 126 -24.89 -1.77 2.96
C VAL A 126 -26.05 -0.97 3.52
N HIS A 127 -26.37 0.19 2.93
CA HIS A 127 -27.54 0.96 3.35
C HIS A 127 -28.84 0.16 3.16
N GLN A 128 -28.96 -0.55 2.04
CA GLN A 128 -30.14 -1.38 1.78
C GLN A 128 -30.24 -2.58 2.72
N ILE A 129 -29.13 -3.17 3.16
CA ILE A 129 -29.13 -4.28 4.13
C ILE A 129 -29.40 -3.79 5.56
N LYS A 130 -28.89 -2.62 5.94
CA LYS A 130 -29.14 -2.07 7.28
C LYS A 130 -30.62 -1.84 7.57
N THR A 131 -31.40 -1.51 6.55
CA THR A 131 -32.87 -1.26 6.71
C THR A 131 -33.61 -2.51 7.18
N PRO A 132 -33.57 -3.66 6.49
CA PRO A 132 -34.25 -4.87 6.96
C PRO A 132 -33.66 -5.39 8.29
N ILE A 133 -32.38 -5.24 8.54
CA ILE A 133 -31.74 -5.58 9.82
C ILE A 133 -32.37 -4.75 10.95
N SER A 134 -32.52 -3.44 10.76
CA SER A 134 -33.12 -2.56 11.75
C SER A 134 -34.58 -2.90 12.00
N SER A 135 -35.35 -3.25 10.96
CA SER A 135 -36.73 -3.70 11.08
C SER A 135 -36.83 -4.99 11.88
N MET A 136 -36.01 -6.01 11.57
CA MET A 136 -35.97 -7.27 12.31
C MET A 136 -35.57 -7.05 13.77
N ARG A 137 -34.61 -6.16 14.04
CA ARG A 137 -34.19 -5.83 15.40
C ARG A 137 -35.33 -5.20 16.22
N LEU A 138 -36.09 -4.26 15.65
CA LEU A 138 -37.24 -3.65 16.29
C LEU A 138 -38.32 -4.69 16.62
N THR A 139 -38.61 -5.62 15.72
CA THR A 139 -39.56 -6.71 15.96
C THR A 139 -39.09 -7.59 17.11
N LEU A 140 -37.81 -7.98 17.13
CA LEU A 140 -37.25 -8.85 18.16
C LEU A 140 -37.13 -8.18 19.54
N GLN A 141 -37.02 -6.83 19.62
CA GLN A 141 -36.94 -6.08 20.87
C GLN A 141 -38.25 -6.15 21.67
N ASN A 142 -39.37 -6.34 20.97
CA ASN A 142 -40.71 -6.41 21.59
C ASN A 142 -41.08 -7.84 22.02
N GLU A 143 -40.20 -8.82 21.82
CA GLU A 143 -40.46 -10.22 22.11
C GLU A 143 -39.41 -10.78 23.08
N ASP A 144 -39.83 -11.19 24.27
CA ASP A 144 -38.95 -11.75 25.32
C ASP A 144 -39.01 -13.29 25.33
N SER A 145 -38.64 -13.90 24.20
CA SER A 145 -38.51 -15.35 24.07
C SER A 145 -37.02 -15.77 23.92
N LEU A 146 -36.70 -17.01 24.30
CA LEU A 146 -35.39 -17.58 24.05
C LEU A 146 -35.02 -17.58 22.55
N GLN A 147 -36.03 -17.72 21.69
CA GLN A 147 -35.88 -17.71 20.25
C GLN A 147 -35.56 -16.29 19.75
N ALA A 148 -36.24 -15.27 20.23
CA ALA A 148 -36.00 -13.86 19.91
C ALA A 148 -34.57 -13.46 20.33
N ARG A 149 -34.11 -13.85 21.50
CA ARG A 149 -32.75 -13.60 21.97
C ARG A 149 -31.66 -14.25 21.07
N ARG A 150 -31.91 -15.49 20.60
CA ARG A 150 -31.02 -16.16 19.66
C ARG A 150 -30.96 -15.46 18.31
N LEU A 151 -32.11 -15.12 17.75
CA LEU A 151 -32.22 -14.39 16.49
C LEU A 151 -31.58 -12.99 16.57
N SER A 152 -31.71 -12.29 17.69
CA SER A 152 -31.07 -11.00 17.94
C SER A 152 -29.55 -11.12 17.96
N SER A 153 -28.99 -12.18 18.54
CA SER A 153 -27.55 -12.43 18.51
C SER A 153 -27.05 -12.76 17.09
N ASP A 154 -27.81 -13.54 16.32
CA ASP A 154 -27.43 -13.85 14.93
C ASP A 154 -27.55 -12.60 14.05
N LEU A 155 -28.55 -11.76 14.25
CA LEU A 155 -28.73 -10.48 13.55
C LEU A 155 -27.56 -9.52 13.85
N PHE A 156 -27.16 -9.43 15.12
CA PHE A 156 -25.98 -8.64 15.52
C PHE A 156 -24.71 -9.10 14.83
N ARG A 157 -24.53 -10.41 14.65
CA ARG A 157 -23.39 -10.96 13.89
C ARG A 157 -23.43 -10.59 12.42
N ILE A 158 -24.61 -10.58 11.80
CA ILE A 158 -24.77 -10.13 10.40
C ILE A 158 -24.36 -8.66 10.28
N GLU A 159 -24.79 -7.80 11.21
CA GLU A 159 -24.35 -6.39 11.25
C GLU A 159 -22.81 -6.28 11.32
N GLN A 160 -22.16 -7.06 12.18
CA GLN A 160 -20.70 -7.07 12.29
C GLN A 160 -19.99 -7.49 10.99
N TYR A 161 -20.53 -8.49 10.28
CA TYR A 161 -19.96 -8.90 8.99
C TYR A 161 -20.11 -7.80 7.94
N VAL A 162 -21.23 -7.13 7.88
CA VAL A 162 -21.47 -5.99 6.98
C VAL A 162 -20.50 -4.84 7.28
N GLU A 163 -20.32 -4.49 8.56
CA GLU A 163 -19.36 -3.45 8.99
C GLU A 163 -17.93 -3.84 8.64
N MET A 164 -17.55 -5.11 8.80
CA MET A 164 -16.21 -5.63 8.47
C MET A 164 -15.94 -5.53 6.96
N VAL A 165 -16.90 -5.88 6.10
CA VAL A 165 -16.76 -5.75 4.65
C VAL A 165 -16.58 -4.30 4.26
N MET A 166 -17.35 -3.37 4.85
CA MET A 166 -17.20 -1.94 4.58
C MET A 166 -15.86 -1.39 5.04
N ALA A 167 -15.40 -1.80 6.22
CA ALA A 167 -14.08 -1.39 6.71
C ALA A 167 -12.96 -1.88 5.76
N PHE A 168 -13.07 -3.13 5.29
CA PHE A 168 -12.12 -3.70 4.32
C PHE A 168 -12.07 -2.89 3.02
N LEU A 169 -13.23 -2.59 2.44
CA LEU A 169 -13.35 -1.82 1.19
C LEU A 169 -12.81 -0.39 1.35
N ARG A 170 -13.17 0.30 2.43
CA ARG A 170 -12.70 1.67 2.70
C ARG A 170 -11.20 1.75 2.93
N LEU A 171 -10.59 0.74 3.57
CA LEU A 171 -9.13 0.71 3.80
C LEU A 171 -8.31 0.56 2.52
N ASP A 172 -8.88 -0.01 1.47
CA ASP A 172 -8.23 -0.18 0.16
C ASP A 172 -8.45 1.03 -0.76
N SER A 173 -9.33 1.98 -0.37
CA SER A 173 -9.58 3.22 -1.10
C SER A 173 -8.39 4.18 -1.00
N VAL A 174 -8.01 4.78 -2.13
CA VAL A 174 -6.95 5.81 -2.22
C VAL A 174 -7.34 7.07 -1.45
N SER A 175 -8.63 7.30 -1.20
CA SER A 175 -9.22 8.48 -0.54
C SER A 175 -9.78 8.16 0.84
N THR A 176 -9.10 7.33 1.65
CA THR A 176 -9.53 7.13 3.05
C THR A 176 -9.20 8.40 3.84
N ASP A 177 -10.16 9.30 3.96
CA ASP A 177 -10.02 10.52 4.76
C ASP A 177 -10.14 10.16 6.25
N TYR A 178 -8.99 10.06 6.92
CA TYR A 178 -8.94 9.95 8.38
C TYR A 178 -9.19 11.33 9.00
N VAL A 179 -10.11 11.39 9.96
CA VAL A 179 -10.44 12.63 10.68
C VAL A 179 -9.80 12.61 12.06
N PHE A 180 -8.55 13.05 12.15
CA PHE A 180 -7.82 13.10 13.41
C PHE A 180 -8.30 14.26 14.29
N LYS A 181 -8.78 13.94 15.50
CA LYS A 181 -9.17 14.89 16.55
C LYS A 181 -8.71 14.38 17.92
N GLU A 182 -8.66 15.26 18.89
CA GLU A 182 -8.39 14.89 20.28
C GLU A 182 -9.67 14.30 20.92
N TYR A 183 -9.54 13.11 21.51
CA TYR A 183 -10.62 12.39 22.20
C TYR A 183 -10.14 11.88 23.55
N GLU A 184 -11.05 11.77 24.51
CA GLU A 184 -10.86 10.96 25.71
C GLU A 184 -10.99 9.47 25.33
N LEU A 185 -9.92 8.70 25.55
CA LEU A 185 -9.89 7.28 25.17
C LEU A 185 -10.98 6.47 25.89
N ASP A 186 -11.29 6.86 27.14
CA ASP A 186 -12.39 6.27 27.91
C ASP A 186 -13.73 6.33 27.20
N ASP A 187 -14.02 7.40 26.46
CA ASP A 187 -15.29 7.56 25.76
C ASP A 187 -15.40 6.61 24.56
N ILE A 188 -14.31 6.43 23.82
CA ILE A 188 -14.25 5.46 22.70
C ILE A 188 -14.39 4.05 23.25
N ILE A 189 -13.70 3.70 24.35
CA ILE A 189 -13.81 2.38 24.99
C ILE A 189 -15.22 2.14 25.49
N LYS A 190 -15.85 3.08 26.18
CA LYS A 190 -17.22 2.95 26.70
C LYS A 190 -18.23 2.74 25.57
N GLN A 191 -18.10 3.44 24.43
CA GLN A 191 -18.96 3.24 23.28
C GLN A 191 -18.83 1.82 22.70
N ALA A 192 -17.59 1.35 22.51
CA ALA A 192 -17.34 -0.02 22.04
C ALA A 192 -17.93 -1.06 23.00
N VAL A 193 -17.69 -0.93 24.31
CA VAL A 193 -18.20 -1.87 25.33
C VAL A 193 -19.74 -1.86 25.38
N LYS A 194 -20.37 -0.69 25.30
CA LYS A 194 -21.84 -0.56 25.29
C LYS A 194 -22.49 -1.36 24.17
N LYS A 195 -21.85 -1.42 22.99
CA LYS A 195 -22.34 -2.20 21.85
C LYS A 195 -22.39 -3.71 22.15
N TYR A 196 -21.50 -4.21 23.01
CA TYR A 196 -21.39 -5.62 23.39
C TYR A 196 -22.00 -5.96 24.75
N ALA A 197 -22.59 -5.00 25.47
CA ALA A 197 -23.13 -5.21 26.81
C ALA A 197 -24.13 -6.38 26.87
N GLY A 198 -25.01 -6.51 25.86
CA GLY A 198 -25.96 -7.61 25.74
C GLY A 198 -25.28 -8.99 25.65
N GLU A 199 -24.19 -9.12 24.90
CA GLU A 199 -23.43 -10.37 24.76
C GLU A 199 -22.74 -10.76 26.10
N PHE A 200 -22.18 -9.78 26.85
CA PHE A 200 -21.62 -10.02 28.17
C PHE A 200 -22.65 -10.57 29.16
N ILE A 201 -23.84 -9.96 29.19
CA ILE A 201 -24.95 -10.38 30.06
C ILE A 201 -25.44 -11.78 29.67
N GLN A 202 -25.71 -12.00 28.37
CA GLN A 202 -26.23 -13.27 27.88
C GLN A 202 -25.29 -14.43 28.15
N ARG A 203 -23.95 -14.22 28.01
CA ARG A 203 -22.91 -15.25 28.24
C ARG A 203 -22.46 -15.34 29.68
N LYS A 204 -22.97 -14.46 30.57
CA LYS A 204 -22.57 -14.38 31.98
C LYS A 204 -21.06 -14.17 32.17
N LEU A 205 -20.43 -13.41 31.28
CA LEU A 205 -19.02 -13.07 31.37
C LEU A 205 -18.83 -11.82 32.21
N ARG A 206 -17.82 -11.80 33.06
CA ARG A 206 -17.46 -10.62 33.84
C ARG A 206 -16.71 -9.64 32.95
N PHE A 207 -17.11 -8.39 33.01
CA PHE A 207 -16.37 -7.30 32.38
C PHE A 207 -15.66 -6.47 33.48
N ILE A 208 -14.34 -6.32 33.36
CA ILE A 208 -13.51 -5.59 34.31
C ILE A 208 -12.89 -4.40 33.57
N TYR A 209 -13.26 -3.20 33.98
CA TYR A 209 -12.79 -1.98 33.37
C TYR A 209 -12.04 -1.12 34.40
N LYS A 210 -10.80 -0.76 34.05
CA LYS A 210 -10.02 0.24 34.82
C LYS A 210 -9.96 1.50 33.97
N PRO A 211 -10.53 2.63 34.43
CA PRO A 211 -10.47 3.90 33.69
C PRO A 211 -9.03 4.24 33.29
N VAL A 212 -8.84 4.62 32.04
CA VAL A 212 -7.51 4.83 31.46
C VAL A 212 -7.06 6.29 31.55
N ASN A 213 -8.02 7.26 31.63
CA ASN A 213 -7.77 8.70 31.76
C ASN A 213 -6.69 9.21 30.80
N TYR A 214 -6.78 8.82 29.51
CA TYR A 214 -5.78 9.12 28.49
C TYR A 214 -6.41 9.85 27.32
N LYS A 215 -5.78 10.99 26.92
CA LYS A 215 -6.18 11.75 25.74
C LYS A 215 -5.36 11.32 24.55
N ILE A 216 -6.03 11.15 23.41
CA ILE A 216 -5.39 10.70 22.18
C ILE A 216 -5.89 11.51 20.98
N VAL A 217 -4.99 11.84 20.07
CA VAL A 217 -5.37 12.37 18.74
C VAL A 217 -5.52 11.18 17.79
N THR A 218 -6.74 10.89 17.38
CA THR A 218 -7.05 9.71 16.56
C THR A 218 -8.33 9.96 15.75
N ASP A 219 -8.66 9.01 14.89
CA ASP A 219 -10.01 8.89 14.33
C ASP A 219 -10.83 7.96 15.23
N ASP A 220 -11.87 8.49 15.88
CA ASP A 220 -12.70 7.76 16.84
C ASP A 220 -13.44 6.57 16.23
N LYS A 221 -13.86 6.67 14.96
CA LYS A 221 -14.56 5.60 14.25
C LYS A 221 -13.66 4.43 13.95
N TRP A 222 -12.44 4.71 13.46
CA TRP A 222 -11.48 3.68 13.14
C TRP A 222 -10.90 3.00 14.38
N LEU A 223 -10.56 3.78 15.41
CA LEU A 223 -10.14 3.20 16.69
C LEU A 223 -11.27 2.42 17.36
N GLY A 224 -12.50 2.96 17.33
CA GLY A 224 -13.71 2.27 17.80
C GLY A 224 -13.89 0.92 17.12
N PHE A 225 -13.74 0.85 15.80
CA PHE A 225 -13.79 -0.41 15.04
C PHE A 225 -12.74 -1.41 15.53
N VAL A 226 -11.49 -0.98 15.78
CA VAL A 226 -10.43 -1.87 16.31
C VAL A 226 -10.83 -2.45 17.66
N LEU A 227 -11.32 -1.60 18.58
CA LEU A 227 -11.76 -2.04 19.89
C LEU A 227 -12.93 -3.04 19.79
N GLU A 228 -13.90 -2.77 18.94
CA GLU A 228 -15.03 -3.65 18.68
C GLU A 228 -14.61 -5.01 18.16
N GLN A 229 -13.66 -5.06 17.21
CA GLN A 229 -13.16 -6.33 16.68
C GLN A 229 -12.39 -7.15 17.72
N VAL A 230 -11.58 -6.48 18.57
CA VAL A 230 -10.87 -7.14 19.65
C VAL A 230 -11.84 -7.66 20.70
N LEU A 231 -12.85 -6.86 21.11
CA LEU A 231 -13.90 -7.30 22.03
C LEU A 231 -14.73 -8.45 21.47
N SER A 232 -15.09 -8.40 20.19
CA SER A 232 -15.80 -9.48 19.51
C SER A 232 -15.02 -10.81 19.58
N ASN A 233 -13.70 -10.74 19.35
CA ASN A 233 -12.83 -11.90 19.47
C ASN A 233 -12.73 -12.40 20.93
N ALA A 234 -12.53 -11.50 21.89
CA ALA A 234 -12.50 -11.85 23.31
C ALA A 234 -13.78 -12.58 23.74
N LEU A 235 -14.94 -12.05 23.36
CA LEU A 235 -16.24 -12.68 23.63
C LEU A 235 -16.41 -14.02 22.90
N LYS A 236 -15.96 -14.12 21.66
CA LYS A 236 -16.08 -15.34 20.87
C LYS A 236 -15.30 -16.51 21.48
N TYR A 237 -14.11 -16.24 21.98
CA TYR A 237 -13.17 -17.28 22.45
C TYR A 237 -13.18 -17.48 23.96
N THR A 238 -13.92 -16.65 24.73
CA THR A 238 -14.13 -16.81 26.16
C THR A 238 -15.50 -17.44 26.42
N ARG A 239 -15.53 -18.65 26.90
CA ARG A 239 -16.79 -19.35 27.27
C ARG A 239 -17.24 -19.00 28.68
N THR A 240 -16.29 -18.94 29.61
CA THR A 240 -16.48 -18.62 31.03
C THR A 240 -15.31 -17.78 31.51
N GLY A 241 -15.53 -16.87 32.46
CA GLY A 241 -14.47 -16.04 33.02
C GLY A 241 -14.71 -14.54 32.80
N SER A 242 -13.71 -13.82 32.35
CA SER A 242 -13.76 -12.37 32.25
C SER A 242 -13.02 -11.82 31.03
N VAL A 243 -13.41 -10.60 30.65
CA VAL A 243 -12.66 -9.73 29.74
C VAL A 243 -12.32 -8.46 30.50
N SER A 244 -11.04 -8.05 30.45
CA SER A 244 -10.54 -6.89 31.17
C SER A 244 -9.99 -5.85 30.18
N ILE A 245 -10.22 -4.58 30.44
CA ILE A 245 -9.59 -3.47 29.71
C ILE A 245 -8.87 -2.58 30.73
N TYR A 246 -7.61 -2.30 30.47
CA TYR A 246 -6.76 -1.45 31.31
C TYR A 246 -5.61 -0.85 30.50
N MET A 247 -4.96 0.15 31.08
CA MET A 247 -3.77 0.78 30.51
C MET A 247 -2.53 0.33 31.29
N SER A 248 -1.48 -0.02 30.56
CA SER A 248 -0.14 -0.24 31.13
C SER A 248 0.81 0.70 30.42
N GLU A 249 1.28 1.73 31.14
CA GLU A 249 2.01 2.87 30.57
C GLU A 249 1.19 3.56 29.46
N ALA A 250 1.66 3.57 28.22
CA ALA A 250 0.94 4.09 27.04
C ALA A 250 0.31 2.99 26.16
N VAL A 251 0.22 1.76 26.67
CA VAL A 251 -0.30 0.59 25.95
C VAL A 251 -1.67 0.23 26.49
N LEU A 252 -2.68 0.25 25.64
CA LEU A 252 -4.01 -0.26 25.95
C LEU A 252 -4.01 -1.78 25.86
N CYS A 253 -4.41 -2.44 26.95
CA CYS A 253 -4.47 -3.89 27.09
C CYS A 253 -5.93 -4.35 27.12
N ILE A 254 -6.26 -5.31 26.27
CA ILE A 254 -7.55 -5.99 26.28
C ILE A 254 -7.27 -7.47 26.49
N GLU A 255 -7.61 -7.95 27.70
CA GLU A 255 -7.27 -9.29 28.18
C GLU A 255 -8.54 -10.14 28.31
N ASP A 256 -8.51 -11.33 27.76
CA ASP A 256 -9.55 -12.34 27.94
C ASP A 256 -8.98 -13.57 28.67
N THR A 257 -9.83 -14.26 29.43
CA THR A 257 -9.52 -15.53 30.08
C THR A 257 -10.03 -16.73 29.29
N GLY A 258 -10.01 -16.63 27.98
CA GLY A 258 -10.53 -17.64 27.06
C GLY A 258 -9.60 -18.81 26.83
N MET A 259 -9.84 -19.51 25.72
CA MET A 259 -9.08 -20.72 25.37
C MET A 259 -7.61 -20.46 24.99
N GLY A 260 -7.24 -19.21 24.73
CA GLY A 260 -5.91 -18.83 24.25
C GLY A 260 -5.62 -19.25 22.80
N ILE A 261 -4.41 -18.94 22.35
CA ILE A 261 -3.93 -19.15 20.98
C ILE A 261 -2.69 -20.04 21.05
N ALA A 262 -2.59 -21.01 20.14
CA ALA A 262 -1.42 -21.85 20.03
C ALA A 262 -0.17 -21.03 19.61
N PRO A 263 1.03 -21.36 20.15
CA PRO A 263 2.25 -20.61 19.83
C PRO A 263 2.56 -20.53 18.32
N GLU A 264 2.25 -21.56 17.57
CA GLU A 264 2.43 -21.63 16.12
C GLU A 264 1.45 -20.73 15.35
N ASP A 265 0.27 -20.46 15.90
CA ASP A 265 -0.74 -19.59 15.29
C ASP A 265 -0.48 -18.11 15.60
N LEU A 266 0.08 -17.81 16.77
CA LEU A 266 0.21 -16.45 17.32
C LEU A 266 0.91 -15.44 16.37
N PRO A 267 1.99 -15.77 15.66
CA PRO A 267 2.61 -14.85 14.71
C PRO A 267 1.72 -14.50 13.51
N ARG A 268 0.73 -15.36 13.20
CA ARG A 268 -0.07 -15.33 11.99
C ARG A 268 -1.48 -14.77 12.17
N ILE A 269 -1.93 -14.55 13.41
CA ILE A 269 -3.31 -14.12 13.68
C ILE A 269 -3.70 -12.78 13.01
N PHE A 270 -2.69 -11.97 12.62
CA PHE A 270 -2.88 -10.71 11.90
C PHE A 270 -2.72 -10.86 10.38
N GLU A 271 -2.50 -12.06 9.84
CA GLU A 271 -2.44 -12.32 8.40
C GLU A 271 -3.84 -12.36 7.79
N ARG A 272 -3.96 -11.93 6.53
CA ARG A 272 -5.23 -11.89 5.81
C ARG A 272 -5.81 -13.30 5.63
N GLY A 273 -7.05 -13.49 6.09
CA GLY A 273 -7.76 -14.77 5.94
C GLY A 273 -7.28 -15.88 6.86
N TYR A 274 -6.38 -15.58 7.81
CA TYR A 274 -5.92 -16.58 8.76
C TYR A 274 -6.93 -16.81 9.88
N THR A 275 -7.31 -18.06 10.12
CA THR A 275 -8.35 -18.44 11.09
C THR A 275 -7.85 -19.34 12.22
N GLY A 276 -6.57 -19.75 12.21
CA GLY A 276 -6.00 -20.68 13.17
C GLY A 276 -6.68 -22.05 13.19
N TYR A 277 -6.20 -22.96 14.05
CA TYR A 277 -6.78 -24.30 14.20
C TYR A 277 -8.24 -24.23 14.69
N ASN A 278 -8.52 -23.39 15.67
CA ASN A 278 -9.85 -23.21 16.26
C ASN A 278 -10.87 -22.54 15.32
N GLY A 279 -10.40 -21.69 14.37
CA GLY A 279 -11.26 -21.07 13.38
C GLY A 279 -11.61 -21.96 12.20
N ARG A 280 -10.83 -23.03 11.95
CA ARG A 280 -11.15 -24.04 10.92
C ARG A 280 -12.30 -24.94 11.35
N THR A 281 -12.43 -25.22 12.63
CA THR A 281 -13.55 -25.96 13.22
C THR A 281 -14.81 -25.09 13.32
N ASP A 282 -14.64 -23.76 13.50
CA ASP A 282 -15.73 -22.81 13.44
C ASP A 282 -15.81 -22.19 12.02
N LYS A 283 -16.64 -22.78 11.14
CA LYS A 283 -16.91 -22.32 9.76
C LYS A 283 -17.31 -20.83 9.65
N ARG A 284 -17.40 -20.11 10.77
CA ARG A 284 -17.86 -18.73 10.91
C ARG A 284 -16.73 -17.70 11.02
N ALA A 285 -15.44 -18.13 11.00
CA ALA A 285 -14.33 -17.20 11.11
C ALA A 285 -13.88 -16.75 9.71
N SER A 286 -14.00 -15.44 9.41
CA SER A 286 -13.54 -14.86 8.14
C SER A 286 -12.02 -14.68 8.04
N GLY A 287 -11.32 -14.62 9.18
CA GLY A 287 -9.89 -14.29 9.25
C GLY A 287 -9.55 -12.85 8.84
N LEU A 288 -10.56 -11.96 8.76
CA LEU A 288 -10.35 -10.57 8.36
C LEU A 288 -10.25 -9.59 9.54
N GLY A 289 -10.88 -9.89 10.68
CA GLY A 289 -11.01 -8.94 11.78
C GLY A 289 -9.68 -8.41 12.31
N LEU A 290 -8.78 -9.28 12.78
CA LEU A 290 -7.46 -8.86 13.31
C LEU A 290 -6.54 -8.31 12.21
N TYR A 291 -6.63 -8.82 10.98
CA TYR A 291 -5.92 -8.25 9.83
C TYR A 291 -6.31 -6.77 9.62
N LEU A 292 -7.60 -6.47 9.66
CA LEU A 292 -8.10 -5.09 9.56
C LEU A 292 -7.62 -4.25 10.74
N CYS A 293 -7.65 -4.78 11.97
CA CYS A 293 -7.13 -4.10 13.14
C CYS A 293 -5.67 -3.67 12.94
N ARG A 294 -4.82 -4.57 12.45
CA ARG A 294 -3.40 -4.25 12.19
C ARG A 294 -3.23 -3.16 11.14
N ARG A 295 -4.00 -3.20 10.04
CA ARG A 295 -3.96 -2.17 9.00
C ARG A 295 -4.43 -0.81 9.53
N ILE A 296 -5.54 -0.80 10.26
CA ILE A 296 -6.09 0.42 10.85
C ILE A 296 -5.10 1.02 11.85
N CYS A 297 -4.58 0.22 12.80
CA CYS A 297 -3.58 0.68 13.75
C CYS A 297 -2.37 1.31 13.05
N LYS A 298 -1.84 0.65 12.01
CA LYS A 298 -0.74 1.21 11.21
C LYS A 298 -1.08 2.58 10.60
N ASN A 299 -2.29 2.74 10.07
CA ASN A 299 -2.74 4.01 9.48
C ASN A 299 -3.00 5.10 10.54
N LEU A 300 -3.39 4.71 11.75
CA LEU A 300 -3.54 5.60 12.90
C LEU A 300 -2.20 5.94 13.60
N GLY A 301 -1.07 5.40 13.13
CA GLY A 301 0.22 5.56 13.78
C GLY A 301 0.36 4.76 15.08
N ALA A 302 -0.47 3.74 15.28
CA ALA A 302 -0.45 2.84 16.42
C ALA A 302 0.14 1.47 16.04
N GLU A 303 0.57 0.71 17.04
CA GLU A 303 1.05 -0.65 16.89
C GLU A 303 0.15 -1.62 17.65
N ILE A 304 -0.17 -2.78 17.05
CA ILE A 304 -0.97 -3.83 17.66
C ILE A 304 -0.23 -5.17 17.64
N TRP A 305 -0.20 -5.85 18.80
CA TRP A 305 0.33 -7.22 18.93
C TRP A 305 -0.45 -8.00 19.98
N ALA A 306 -0.11 -9.25 20.14
CA ALA A 306 -0.78 -10.14 21.08
C ALA A 306 0.22 -10.98 21.87
N SER A 307 -0.16 -11.35 23.10
CA SER A 307 0.42 -12.46 23.84
C SER A 307 -0.69 -13.42 24.23
N SER A 308 -0.43 -14.71 24.20
CA SER A 308 -1.42 -15.72 24.53
C SER A 308 -0.79 -16.99 25.03
N ARG A 309 -1.54 -17.68 25.89
CA ARG A 309 -1.20 -19.03 26.37
C ARG A 309 -2.45 -19.89 26.28
N LEU A 310 -2.32 -21.09 25.70
CA LEU A 310 -3.41 -22.07 25.61
C LEU A 310 -3.99 -22.37 27.00
N GLY A 311 -5.31 -22.27 27.10
CA GLY A 311 -6.06 -22.52 28.35
C GLY A 311 -6.00 -21.37 29.37
N ALA A 312 -5.22 -20.30 29.13
CA ALA A 312 -5.10 -19.18 30.05
C ALA A 312 -5.72 -17.86 29.52
N GLY A 313 -5.84 -17.74 28.19
CA GLY A 313 -6.42 -16.56 27.53
C GLY A 313 -5.46 -15.82 26.63
N THR A 314 -5.90 -14.64 26.19
CA THR A 314 -5.15 -13.79 25.26
C THR A 314 -5.17 -12.34 25.73
N ILE A 315 -4.04 -11.65 25.55
CA ILE A 315 -3.95 -10.21 25.73
C ILE A 315 -3.62 -9.60 24.37
N ILE A 316 -4.47 -8.68 23.93
CA ILE A 316 -4.20 -7.80 22.79
C ILE A 316 -3.68 -6.48 23.32
N TYR A 317 -2.55 -6.04 22.78
CA TYR A 317 -1.89 -4.82 23.13
C TYR A 317 -2.02 -3.82 21.99
N ILE A 318 -2.38 -2.58 22.28
CA ILE A 318 -2.44 -1.47 21.34
C ILE A 318 -1.58 -0.35 21.87
N ASN A 319 -0.42 -0.11 21.27
CA ASN A 319 0.44 1.00 21.63
C ASN A 319 -0.10 2.26 20.94
N LEU A 320 -0.59 3.18 21.78
CA LEU A 320 -1.17 4.45 21.38
C LEU A 320 -0.17 5.61 21.54
N ALA A 321 1.08 5.35 21.94
CA ALA A 321 2.13 6.36 21.94
C ALA A 321 2.28 6.88 20.51
N GLN A 322 1.85 8.11 20.28
CA GLN A 322 1.97 8.77 18.99
C GLN A 322 3.46 8.87 18.65
N TYR A 323 3.88 8.14 17.62
CA TYR A 323 5.02 8.59 16.85
C TYR A 323 4.62 9.97 16.34
N ALA A 324 5.27 11.03 16.89
CA ALA A 324 5.08 12.38 16.44
C ALA A 324 5.05 12.35 14.91
N LEU A 325 3.91 12.70 14.32
CA LEU A 325 3.81 12.99 12.90
C LEU A 325 4.88 14.06 12.66
N LYS A 326 6.05 13.66 12.17
CA LYS A 326 6.99 14.59 11.58
C LYS A 326 6.22 15.15 10.38
N ALA A 327 5.67 16.34 10.57
CA ALA A 327 5.24 17.18 9.48
C ALA A 327 6.49 17.41 8.61
N GLU A 328 6.55 16.74 7.46
CA GLU A 328 7.41 17.11 6.34
C GLU A 328 6.73 18.21 5.52
#